data_2456b8a92045739879a01ca75581072b
#
_entry.id   2456b8a92045739879a01ca75581072b
#
_cell.length_a   1.000
_cell.length_b   1.000
_cell.length_c   1.000
_cell.angle_alpha   90.00
_cell.angle_beta   90.00
_cell.angle_gamma   90.00
#
_symmetry.space_group_name_H-M   'P 1'
#
loop_
_entity.id
_entity.type
_entity.pdbx_description
1 polymer ?
#
loop_
_entity_poly.entity_id
_entity_poly.type
_entity_poly.pdbx_seq_one_letter_code
_entity_poly.pdbx_strand_id
1 'polypeptide(L)'
;MAHAGEEGPSEYVWEALDLLTVQRIDHGNRALDDADLVKRLADEQIALTVCPLSNLKLCVVDALEEHPLKTMLDQGILATVNSDDPAYFDGYVNENYLETAQALNLTKEDVYQLAKNSFIGSFLEEDEKKVMLKRVDEYYKENK
;
A
#
# COMPACT_ATOMS: atom_id res chain seq x y z
N MET A 1 8.26 0.20 12.02
CA MET A 1 7.22 0.86 11.21
C MET A 1 6.73 2.11 11.93
N ALA A 2 6.19 3.07 11.18
CA ALA A 2 5.59 4.29 11.72
C ALA A 2 4.45 4.76 10.82
N HIS A 3 3.41 5.38 11.42
CA HIS A 3 2.40 6.13 10.69
C HIS A 3 3.03 7.47 10.25
N ALA A 4 3.05 7.74 8.97
CA ALA A 4 3.57 8.99 8.42
C ALA A 4 2.96 9.28 7.05
N GLY A 5 2.74 10.56 6.74
CA GLY A 5 2.24 10.99 5.44
C GLY A 5 0.81 10.55 5.13
N GLU A 6 -0.03 10.34 6.12
CA GLU A 6 -1.47 10.16 5.95
C GLU A 6 -2.13 11.54 5.80
N GLU A 7 -2.18 12.32 6.87
CA GLU A 7 -2.67 13.70 6.88
C GLU A 7 -1.52 14.72 6.89
N GLY A 8 -0.41 14.37 7.56
CA GLY A 8 0.79 15.20 7.64
C GLY A 8 1.63 15.18 6.36
N PRO A 9 2.51 16.17 6.17
CA PRO A 9 3.27 16.35 4.94
C PRO A 9 4.32 15.24 4.70
N SER A 10 4.88 15.22 3.48
CA SER A 10 5.90 14.24 3.05
C SER A 10 7.17 14.27 3.91
N GLU A 11 7.48 15.42 4.55
CA GLU A 11 8.60 15.56 5.47
C GLU A 11 8.53 14.58 6.64
N TYR A 12 7.33 14.24 7.11
CA TYR A 12 7.17 13.24 8.19
C TYR A 12 7.56 11.83 7.73
N VAL A 13 7.38 11.52 6.45
CA VAL A 13 7.89 10.26 5.88
C VAL A 13 9.41 10.26 5.83
N TRP A 14 10.03 11.38 5.39
CA TRP A 14 11.48 11.54 5.43
C TRP A 14 12.04 11.36 6.85
N GLU A 15 11.45 12.03 7.84
CA GLU A 15 11.86 11.93 9.23
C GLU A 15 11.70 10.51 9.80
N ALA A 16 10.61 9.81 9.44
CA ALA A 16 10.41 8.41 9.83
C ALA A 16 11.52 7.51 9.27
N LEU A 17 11.94 7.74 8.04
CA LEU A 17 13.00 6.98 7.40
C LEU A 17 14.39 7.35 7.96
N ASP A 18 14.69 8.64 8.08
CA ASP A 18 16.04 9.11 8.39
C ASP A 18 16.35 9.16 9.89
N LEU A 19 15.36 9.53 10.72
CA LEU A 19 15.57 9.68 12.17
C LEU A 19 15.13 8.43 12.94
N LEU A 20 14.01 7.82 12.56
CA LEU A 20 13.50 6.62 13.22
C LEU A 20 13.98 5.32 12.55
N THR A 21 14.60 5.41 11.38
CA THR A 21 15.13 4.25 10.63
C THR A 21 14.13 3.12 10.46
N VAL A 22 12.86 3.46 10.19
CA VAL A 22 11.81 2.48 10.03
C VAL A 22 11.96 1.72 8.70
N GLN A 23 11.52 0.48 8.68
CA GLN A 23 11.58 -0.40 7.50
C GLN A 23 10.27 -0.43 6.71
N ARG A 24 9.21 0.21 7.22
CA ARG A 24 7.89 0.30 6.61
C ARG A 24 7.17 1.54 7.12
N ILE A 25 6.42 2.19 6.23
CA ILE A 25 5.57 3.33 6.55
C ILE A 25 4.11 2.85 6.49
N ASP A 26 3.33 3.18 7.51
CA ASP A 26 1.89 2.98 7.47
C ASP A 26 1.25 4.23 6.84
N HIS A 27 0.33 4.03 5.90
CA HIS A 27 -0.29 4.97 4.97
C HIS A 27 0.70 5.52 3.92
N GLY A 28 1.33 6.66 4.14
CA GLY A 28 2.31 7.23 3.22
C GLY A 28 1.72 7.96 2.01
N ASN A 29 0.43 8.30 2.01
CA ASN A 29 -0.27 8.91 0.87
C ASN A 29 0.39 10.21 0.39
N ARG A 30 0.83 11.05 1.33
CA ARG A 30 1.49 12.33 1.04
C ARG A 30 2.94 12.19 0.55
N ALA A 31 3.48 10.97 0.49
CA ALA A 31 4.78 10.74 -0.13
C ALA A 31 4.79 11.14 -1.61
N LEU A 32 3.64 11.08 -2.29
CA LEU A 32 3.51 11.48 -3.70
C LEU A 32 3.66 12.99 -3.94
N ASP A 33 3.64 13.80 -2.89
CA ASP A 33 3.88 15.24 -3.00
C ASP A 33 5.37 15.58 -3.21
N ASP A 34 6.27 14.60 -3.06
CA ASP A 34 7.72 14.74 -3.19
C ASP A 34 8.30 13.66 -4.11
N ALA A 35 8.76 14.07 -5.28
CA ALA A 35 9.29 13.17 -6.30
C ALA A 35 10.59 12.44 -5.88
N ASP A 36 11.42 13.07 -5.06
CA ASP A 36 12.64 12.44 -4.55
C ASP A 36 12.30 11.37 -3.51
N LEU A 37 11.27 11.61 -2.69
CA LEU A 37 10.75 10.61 -1.76
C LEU A 37 10.14 9.42 -2.50
N VAL A 38 9.33 9.66 -3.51
CA VAL A 38 8.77 8.61 -4.38
C VAL A 38 9.88 7.75 -4.96
N LYS A 39 10.91 8.39 -5.52
CA LYS A 39 12.06 7.68 -6.08
C LYS A 39 12.76 6.83 -5.01
N ARG A 40 12.99 7.36 -3.83
CA ARG A 40 13.62 6.63 -2.72
C ARG A 40 12.79 5.41 -2.30
N LEU A 41 11.48 5.59 -2.09
CA LEU A 41 10.57 4.51 -1.71
C LEU A 41 10.55 3.37 -2.74
N ALA A 42 10.57 3.72 -4.04
CA ALA A 42 10.64 2.76 -5.13
C ALA A 42 12.01 2.07 -5.22
N ASP A 43 13.10 2.82 -5.17
CA ASP A 43 14.47 2.26 -5.29
C ASP A 43 14.83 1.36 -4.09
N GLU A 44 14.48 1.76 -2.87
CA GLU A 44 14.76 1.03 -1.64
C GLU A 44 13.69 -0.03 -1.32
N GLN A 45 12.60 -0.10 -2.09
CA GLN A 45 11.46 -1.01 -1.90
C GLN A 45 10.89 -0.96 -0.47
N ILE A 46 10.76 0.27 0.06
CA ILE A 46 10.13 0.51 1.35
C ILE A 46 8.62 0.38 1.20
N ALA A 47 8.01 -0.52 1.97
CA ALA A 47 6.59 -0.77 1.87
C ALA A 47 5.74 0.35 2.49
N LEU A 48 4.66 0.71 1.77
CA LEU A 48 3.57 1.55 2.27
C LEU A 48 2.34 0.68 2.55
N THR A 49 1.82 0.70 3.78
CA THR A 49 0.58 -0.01 4.13
C THR A 49 -0.62 0.91 3.95
N VAL A 50 -1.10 0.99 2.73
CA VAL A 50 -2.17 1.91 2.33
C VAL A 50 -3.54 1.37 2.75
N CYS A 51 -4.41 2.23 3.27
CA CYS A 51 -5.72 1.87 3.81
C CYS A 51 -6.83 2.68 3.13
N PRO A 52 -7.29 2.27 1.93
CA PRO A 52 -8.13 3.12 1.08
C PRO A 52 -9.46 3.57 1.71
N LEU A 53 -10.19 2.67 2.37
CA LEU A 53 -11.47 3.03 3.01
C LEU A 53 -11.27 3.92 4.23
N SER A 54 -10.19 3.69 5.01
CA SER A 54 -9.80 4.60 6.10
C SER A 54 -9.48 5.98 5.55
N ASN A 55 -8.67 6.07 4.50
CA ASN A 55 -8.28 7.34 3.89
C ASN A 55 -9.48 8.11 3.33
N LEU A 56 -10.49 7.42 2.79
CA LEU A 56 -11.76 8.05 2.37
C LEU A 56 -12.54 8.58 3.59
N LYS A 57 -12.71 7.77 4.65
CA LYS A 57 -13.46 8.17 5.84
C LYS A 57 -12.81 9.32 6.61
N LEU A 58 -11.49 9.39 6.62
CA LEU A 58 -10.70 10.47 7.24
C LEU A 58 -10.55 11.70 6.33
N CYS A 59 -11.18 11.69 5.16
CA CYS A 59 -11.08 12.78 4.17
C CYS A 59 -9.63 13.09 3.74
N VAL A 60 -8.77 12.08 3.73
CA VAL A 60 -7.44 12.16 3.11
C VAL A 60 -7.57 12.25 1.59
N VAL A 61 -8.62 11.61 1.06
CA VAL A 61 -9.12 11.76 -0.31
C VAL A 61 -10.61 12.10 -0.29
N ASP A 62 -11.09 12.89 -1.25
CA ASP A 62 -12.50 13.29 -1.32
C ASP A 62 -13.38 12.17 -1.90
N ALA A 63 -12.82 11.36 -2.78
CA ALA A 63 -13.47 10.21 -3.41
C ALA A 63 -12.48 9.06 -3.60
N LEU A 64 -12.98 7.82 -3.58
CA LEU A 64 -12.13 6.63 -3.73
C LEU A 64 -11.50 6.54 -5.13
N GLU A 65 -12.16 7.12 -6.14
CA GLU A 65 -11.66 7.26 -7.51
C GLU A 65 -10.42 8.16 -7.62
N GLU A 66 -10.21 9.03 -6.63
CA GLU A 66 -9.05 9.93 -6.55
C GLU A 66 -7.90 9.35 -5.70
N HIS A 67 -8.11 8.16 -5.15
CA HIS A 67 -7.13 7.55 -4.26
C HIS A 67 -5.81 7.23 -5.00
N PRO A 68 -4.64 7.59 -4.44
CA PRO A 68 -3.35 7.54 -5.16
C PRO A 68 -2.75 6.14 -5.34
N LEU A 69 -3.40 5.07 -4.90
CA LEU A 69 -2.86 3.71 -4.91
C LEU A 69 -2.38 3.24 -6.29
N LYS A 70 -3.16 3.53 -7.36
CA LYS A 70 -2.76 3.16 -8.72
C LYS A 70 -1.50 3.89 -9.15
N THR A 71 -1.41 5.18 -8.84
CA THR A 71 -0.21 5.99 -9.10
C THR A 71 1.01 5.45 -8.36
N MET A 72 0.85 5.03 -7.10
CA MET A 72 1.93 4.40 -6.33
C MET A 72 2.45 3.14 -7.01
N LEU A 73 1.55 2.26 -7.46
CA LEU A 73 1.94 1.05 -8.21
C LEU A 73 2.67 1.38 -9.51
N ASP A 74 2.15 2.32 -10.29
CA ASP A 74 2.73 2.70 -11.59
C ASP A 74 4.12 3.34 -11.44
N GLN A 75 4.40 3.95 -10.30
CA GLN A 75 5.71 4.50 -9.95
C GLN A 75 6.65 3.49 -9.28
N GLY A 76 6.24 2.23 -9.16
CA GLY A 76 7.06 1.15 -8.62
C GLY A 76 7.18 1.13 -7.09
N ILE A 77 6.35 1.90 -6.37
CA ILE A 77 6.30 1.87 -4.92
C ILE A 77 5.72 0.53 -4.44
N LEU A 78 6.31 -0.05 -3.42
CA LEU A 78 5.85 -1.27 -2.77
C LEU A 78 4.59 -0.98 -1.92
N ALA A 79 3.49 -0.59 -2.57
CA ALA A 79 2.22 -0.33 -1.90
C ALA A 79 1.45 -1.63 -1.65
N THR A 80 0.76 -1.71 -0.51
CA THR A 80 -0.13 -2.81 -0.11
C THR A 80 -1.52 -2.27 0.19
N VAL A 81 -2.54 -3.14 0.23
CA VAL A 81 -3.91 -2.78 0.62
C VAL A 81 -4.22 -3.38 1.99
N ASN A 82 -4.69 -2.57 2.90
CA ASN A 82 -4.96 -2.92 4.29
C ASN A 82 -6.29 -2.31 4.76
N SER A 83 -6.83 -2.83 5.86
CA SER A 83 -8.14 -2.41 6.38
C SER A 83 -8.08 -1.30 7.42
N ASP A 84 -6.91 -1.05 8.01
CA ASP A 84 -6.79 -0.21 9.21
C ASP A 84 -7.68 -0.77 10.34
N ASP A 85 -8.58 0.03 10.91
CA ASP A 85 -9.61 -0.42 11.84
C ASP A 85 -10.92 -0.72 11.09
N PRO A 86 -11.16 -1.99 10.71
CA PRO A 86 -12.30 -2.34 9.87
C PRO A 86 -13.65 -2.14 10.55
N ALA A 87 -13.69 -2.19 11.89
CA ALA A 87 -14.89 -1.95 12.64
C ALA A 87 -15.28 -0.47 12.64
N TYR A 88 -14.31 0.42 12.56
CA TYR A 88 -14.51 1.87 12.52
C TYR A 88 -14.70 2.40 11.10
N PHE A 89 -13.96 1.86 10.12
CA PHE A 89 -13.93 2.35 8.73
C PHE A 89 -14.85 1.59 7.77
N ASP A 90 -15.71 0.69 8.28
CA ASP A 90 -16.73 -0.05 7.51
C ASP A 90 -16.17 -0.93 6.38
N GLY A 91 -15.05 -1.62 6.63
CA GLY A 91 -14.54 -2.55 5.62
C GLY A 91 -13.30 -3.34 6.06
N TYR A 92 -13.39 -4.66 5.94
CA TYR A 92 -12.24 -5.54 6.11
C TYR A 92 -11.33 -5.50 4.86
N VAL A 93 -10.33 -6.36 4.82
CA VAL A 93 -9.34 -6.34 3.72
C VAL A 93 -9.99 -6.64 2.36
N ASN A 94 -10.98 -7.52 2.30
CA ASN A 94 -11.64 -7.86 1.04
C ASN A 94 -12.43 -6.68 0.47
N GLU A 95 -13.18 -5.97 1.31
CA GLU A 95 -13.93 -4.77 0.91
C GLU A 95 -12.96 -3.69 0.41
N ASN A 96 -11.84 -3.46 1.12
CA ASN A 96 -10.80 -2.54 0.67
C ASN A 96 -10.28 -2.91 -0.74
N TYR A 97 -10.00 -4.20 -1.00
CA TYR A 97 -9.58 -4.64 -2.34
C TYR A 97 -10.67 -4.45 -3.38
N LEU A 98 -11.90 -4.88 -3.10
CA LEU A 98 -13.01 -4.86 -4.06
C LEU A 98 -13.42 -3.43 -4.44
N GLU A 99 -13.67 -2.59 -3.45
CA GLU A 99 -14.13 -1.22 -3.66
C GLU A 99 -13.04 -0.38 -4.33
N THR A 100 -11.78 -0.51 -3.88
CA THR A 100 -10.66 0.22 -4.48
C THR A 100 -10.38 -0.27 -5.91
N ALA A 101 -10.44 -1.57 -6.16
CA ALA A 101 -10.26 -2.10 -7.51
C ALA A 101 -11.34 -1.60 -8.47
N GLN A 102 -12.57 -1.51 -8.01
CA GLN A 102 -13.67 -0.95 -8.80
C GLN A 102 -13.50 0.55 -9.05
N ALA A 103 -13.21 1.33 -8.01
CA ALA A 103 -13.07 2.79 -8.11
C ALA A 103 -11.91 3.21 -9.01
N LEU A 104 -10.75 2.55 -8.87
CA LEU A 104 -9.54 2.86 -9.63
C LEU A 104 -9.41 2.08 -10.95
N ASN A 105 -10.40 1.26 -11.31
CA ASN A 105 -10.35 0.38 -12.48
C ASN A 105 -9.07 -0.49 -12.51
N LEU A 106 -8.69 -1.06 -11.35
CA LEU A 106 -7.52 -1.90 -11.26
C LEU A 106 -7.68 -3.16 -12.09
N THR A 107 -6.63 -3.54 -12.79
CA THR A 107 -6.57 -4.79 -13.53
C THR A 107 -6.35 -5.98 -12.62
N LYS A 108 -6.55 -7.21 -13.13
CA LYS A 108 -6.17 -8.42 -12.39
C LYS A 108 -4.68 -8.44 -12.05
N GLU A 109 -3.84 -7.91 -12.93
CA GLU A 109 -2.40 -7.74 -12.73
C GLU A 109 -2.09 -6.80 -11.57
N ASP A 110 -2.80 -5.67 -11.46
CA ASP A 110 -2.63 -4.72 -10.35
C ASP A 110 -2.99 -5.39 -9.01
N VAL A 111 -4.13 -6.08 -8.96
CA VAL A 111 -4.58 -6.80 -7.75
C VAL A 111 -3.60 -7.93 -7.38
N TYR A 112 -3.11 -8.67 -8.37
CA TYR A 112 -2.08 -9.68 -8.16
C TYR A 112 -0.78 -9.06 -7.62
N GLN A 113 -0.34 -7.93 -8.15
CA GLN A 113 0.85 -7.25 -7.65
C GLN A 113 0.65 -6.74 -6.22
N LEU A 114 -0.50 -6.15 -5.90
CA LEU A 114 -0.83 -5.73 -4.53
C LEU A 114 -0.81 -6.90 -3.54
N ALA A 115 -1.36 -8.04 -3.93
CA ALA A 115 -1.34 -9.25 -3.11
C ALA A 115 0.11 -9.75 -2.87
N LYS A 116 0.97 -9.71 -3.88
CA LYS A 116 2.40 -10.02 -3.71
C LYS A 116 3.09 -9.02 -2.80
N ASN A 117 2.84 -7.74 -3.00
CA ASN A 117 3.42 -6.67 -2.20
C ASN A 117 3.12 -6.86 -0.70
N SER A 118 1.93 -7.36 -0.35
CA SER A 118 1.54 -7.62 1.05
C SER A 118 2.49 -8.61 1.73
N PHE A 119 2.98 -9.62 1.01
CA PHE A 119 3.96 -10.56 1.55
C PHE A 119 5.39 -10.03 1.46
N ILE A 120 5.76 -9.35 0.38
CA ILE A 120 7.10 -8.74 0.23
C ILE A 120 7.34 -7.71 1.33
N GLY A 121 6.38 -6.81 1.57
CA GLY A 121 6.43 -5.75 2.60
C GLY A 121 6.17 -6.23 4.03
N SER A 122 5.87 -7.52 4.24
CA SER A 122 5.66 -8.09 5.57
C SER A 122 6.98 -8.28 6.34
N PHE A 123 6.88 -8.50 7.65
CA PHE A 123 8.02 -8.86 8.50
C PHE A 123 8.17 -10.39 8.68
N LEU A 124 7.59 -11.17 7.77
CA LEU A 124 7.81 -12.61 7.71
C LEU A 124 9.27 -12.94 7.36
N GLU A 125 9.74 -14.11 7.79
CA GLU A 125 11.03 -14.62 7.36
C GLU A 125 11.04 -14.93 5.86
N GLU A 126 12.20 -14.83 5.23
CA GLU A 126 12.34 -14.96 3.76
C GLU A 126 11.80 -16.28 3.20
N ASP A 127 11.93 -17.39 3.94
CA ASP A 127 11.39 -18.68 3.48
C ASP A 127 9.86 -18.74 3.58
N GLU A 128 9.26 -18.07 4.57
CA GLU A 128 7.80 -17.92 4.67
C GLU A 128 7.27 -17.05 3.54
N LYS A 129 7.93 -15.92 3.24
CA LYS A 129 7.59 -15.06 2.10
C LYS A 129 7.59 -15.84 0.78
N LYS A 130 8.64 -16.64 0.52
CA LYS A 130 8.72 -17.48 -0.70
C LYS A 130 7.54 -18.44 -0.82
N VAL A 131 7.14 -19.07 0.29
CA VAL A 131 5.98 -19.99 0.29
C VAL A 131 4.70 -19.23 -0.06
N MET A 132 4.48 -18.06 0.55
CA MET A 132 3.27 -17.28 0.31
C MET A 132 3.24 -16.69 -1.10
N LEU A 133 4.35 -16.15 -1.60
CA LEU A 133 4.47 -15.66 -2.97
C LEU A 133 4.17 -16.76 -4.00
N LYS A 134 4.69 -17.97 -3.78
CA LYS A 134 4.39 -19.11 -4.64
C LYS A 134 2.90 -19.44 -4.67
N ARG A 135 2.20 -19.40 -3.52
CA ARG A 135 0.75 -19.63 -3.46
C ARG A 135 -0.03 -18.55 -4.22
N VAL A 136 0.37 -17.29 -4.12
CA VAL A 136 -0.23 -16.19 -4.89
C VAL A 136 -0.01 -16.41 -6.39
N ASP A 137 1.21 -16.79 -6.80
CA ASP A 137 1.55 -17.06 -8.20
C ASP A 137 0.75 -18.27 -8.78
N GLU A 138 0.57 -19.33 -8.00
CA GLU A 138 -0.21 -20.50 -8.38
C GLU A 138 -1.69 -20.13 -8.55
N TYR A 139 -2.27 -19.46 -7.57
CA TYR A 139 -3.66 -19.01 -7.64
C TYR A 139 -3.92 -18.10 -8.84
N TYR A 140 -3.03 -17.15 -9.10
CA TYR A 140 -3.17 -16.25 -10.25
C TYR A 140 -3.12 -17.01 -11.59
N LYS A 141 -2.24 -18.01 -11.74
CA LYS A 141 -2.15 -18.84 -12.96
C LYS A 141 -3.42 -19.67 -13.20
N GLU A 142 -4.01 -20.20 -12.14
CA GLU A 142 -5.23 -21.03 -12.23
C GLU A 142 -6.48 -20.20 -12.54
N ASN A 143 -6.47 -18.90 -12.26
CA ASN A 143 -7.63 -17.99 -12.40
C ASN A 143 -7.41 -16.86 -13.41
N LYS A 144 -6.50 -17.06 -14.36
CA LYS A 144 -6.16 -16.10 -15.43
C LYS A 144 -7.31 -15.84 -16.39
#